data_8bd30e216f4a860e5c6c757ba6f4c7dc
#
_entry.id   8bd30e216f4a860e5c6c757ba6f4c7dc
#
_cell.length_a   1.000
_cell.length_b   1.000
_cell.length_c   1.000
_cell.angle_alpha   90.00
_cell.angle_beta   90.00
_cell.angle_gamma   90.00
#
_symmetry.space_group_name_H-M   'P 1'
#
loop_
_entity.id
_entity.type
_entity.pdbx_description
1 polymer ?
#
loop_
_entity_poly.entity_id
_entity_poly.type
_entity_poly.pdbx_seq_one_letter_code
_entity_poly.pdbx_strand_id
1 'polypeptide(L)'
;YVENRLLKSTNEPIPIETDSSELVYTSHTIEHVNHAAVQNLFNESFRILKPGGRLRVVTQDIKLSYRAYKDNDRHFFFWIDWFSKPENYKRVNLRQPLSQESIAQIFLEDFAAQASEIPLHGAKHRISDSELKRLFEEKSFEEVLDYCTSLCDIEVQKKYTGNHINWFTVEKLNSMLKVAGFKNIYRSAYGQSYSPVMRDLHFFDETLPGVSLYVEAQK
;
A
#
# COMPACT_ATOMS: atom_id res chain seq x y z
N TYR A 1 -1.00 -4.63 -19.29
CA TYR A 1 0.21 -5.18 -18.65
C TYR A 1 1.22 -4.06 -18.52
N VAL A 2 1.11 -3.26 -17.47
CA VAL A 2 2.17 -2.29 -17.16
C VAL A 2 3.17 -3.04 -16.29
N GLU A 3 4.23 -3.54 -16.90
CA GLU A 3 5.39 -4.07 -16.16
C GLU A 3 5.87 -3.05 -15.14
N ASN A 4 6.48 -3.51 -14.05
CA ASN A 4 7.13 -2.78 -12.94
C ASN A 4 8.06 -1.60 -13.31
N ARG A 5 7.89 -0.98 -14.48
CA ARG A 5 8.66 0.18 -14.96
C ARG A 5 8.30 1.46 -14.20
N LEU A 6 7.08 1.55 -13.66
CA LEU A 6 6.64 2.71 -12.85
C LEU A 6 7.42 2.88 -11.54
N LEU A 7 8.07 1.83 -11.05
CA LEU A 7 8.95 1.90 -9.88
C LEU A 7 10.29 2.58 -10.17
N LYS A 8 10.66 2.78 -11.44
CA LYS A 8 11.98 3.31 -11.81
C LYS A 8 12.04 4.82 -11.96
N SER A 9 10.92 5.49 -12.20
CA SER A 9 10.88 6.96 -12.32
C SER A 9 9.53 7.49 -11.88
N THR A 10 9.55 8.44 -10.95
CA THR A 10 8.34 9.09 -10.41
C THR A 10 7.68 10.06 -11.40
N ASN A 11 8.31 10.35 -12.55
CA ASN A 11 7.91 11.42 -13.47
C ASN A 11 7.72 11.00 -14.93
N GLU A 12 7.89 9.71 -15.26
CA GLU A 12 7.67 9.27 -16.62
C GLU A 12 6.18 9.09 -16.90
N PRO A 13 5.67 9.60 -18.04
CA PRO A 13 4.29 9.38 -18.44
C PRO A 13 4.05 7.92 -18.76
N ILE A 14 2.87 7.43 -18.44
CA ILE A 14 2.42 6.11 -18.89
C ILE A 14 2.35 6.13 -20.42
N PRO A 15 2.97 5.16 -21.15
CA PRO A 15 3.02 5.15 -22.62
C PRO A 15 1.67 4.75 -23.24
N ILE A 16 0.62 5.44 -22.85
CA ILE A 16 -0.76 5.28 -23.31
C ILE A 16 -1.28 6.68 -23.67
N GLU A 17 -2.00 6.79 -24.77
CA GLU A 17 -2.55 8.05 -25.25
C GLU A 17 -3.58 8.64 -24.27
N THR A 18 -3.70 9.96 -24.27
CA THR A 18 -4.72 10.68 -23.50
C THR A 18 -6.11 10.26 -23.97
N ASP A 19 -7.06 10.12 -23.04
CA ASP A 19 -8.48 9.79 -23.33
C ASP A 19 -8.68 8.51 -24.13
N SER A 20 -7.81 7.50 -23.95
CA SER A 20 -7.86 6.25 -24.72
C SER A 20 -8.35 5.04 -23.93
N SER A 21 -8.24 5.05 -22.61
CA SER A 21 -8.58 3.92 -21.74
C SER A 21 -9.97 4.09 -21.11
N GLU A 22 -10.71 3.00 -20.98
CA GLU A 22 -12.01 2.99 -20.29
C GLU A 22 -11.87 2.69 -18.79
N LEU A 23 -10.87 1.87 -18.47
CA LEU A 23 -10.62 1.40 -17.10
C LEU A 23 -9.13 1.47 -16.79
N VAL A 24 -8.82 1.85 -15.55
CA VAL A 24 -7.51 1.66 -14.92
C VAL A 24 -7.72 0.91 -13.61
N TYR A 25 -6.89 -0.09 -13.38
CA TYR A 25 -6.93 -0.91 -12.19
C TYR A 25 -5.54 -1.03 -11.56
N THR A 26 -5.46 -0.82 -10.26
CA THR A 26 -4.24 -1.06 -9.48
C THR A 26 -4.58 -1.84 -8.23
N SER A 27 -3.81 -2.88 -7.94
CA SER A 27 -4.02 -3.74 -6.78
C SER A 27 -2.68 -4.04 -6.13
N HIS A 28 -2.60 -3.78 -4.82
CA HIS A 28 -1.40 -4.02 -3.99
C HIS A 28 -0.10 -3.57 -4.67
N THR A 29 -0.08 -2.31 -5.08
CA THR A 29 1.03 -1.67 -5.81
C THR A 29 1.45 -0.36 -5.17
N ILE A 30 0.49 0.48 -4.78
CA ILE A 30 0.75 1.85 -4.35
C ILE A 30 1.43 1.94 -2.98
N GLU A 31 1.29 0.92 -2.15
CA GLU A 31 1.99 0.78 -0.87
C GLU A 31 3.50 0.56 -1.02
N HIS A 32 3.96 0.14 -2.20
CA HIS A 32 5.37 -0.11 -2.49
C HIS A 32 6.12 1.11 -3.06
N VAL A 33 5.44 2.22 -3.28
CA VAL A 33 6.03 3.43 -3.86
C VAL A 33 5.76 4.65 -2.97
N ASN A 34 6.58 5.69 -3.09
CA ASN A 34 6.41 6.89 -2.30
C ASN A 34 5.19 7.72 -2.72
N HIS A 35 4.80 8.65 -1.86
CA HIS A 35 3.61 9.49 -2.07
C HIS A 35 3.62 10.24 -3.41
N ALA A 36 4.77 10.78 -3.84
CA ALA A 36 4.89 11.51 -5.09
C ALA A 36 4.64 10.60 -6.31
N ALA A 37 5.15 9.37 -6.28
CA ALA A 37 4.92 8.38 -7.33
C ALA A 37 3.44 7.98 -7.41
N VAL A 38 2.76 7.81 -6.27
CA VAL A 38 1.32 7.52 -6.24
C VAL A 38 0.51 8.69 -6.81
N GLN A 39 0.84 9.93 -6.44
CA GLN A 39 0.15 11.10 -7.00
C GLN A 39 0.34 11.18 -8.51
N ASN A 40 1.56 10.92 -9.01
CA ASN A 40 1.82 10.87 -10.45
C ASN A 40 1.02 9.74 -11.14
N LEU A 41 0.95 8.55 -10.55
CA LEU A 41 0.12 7.46 -11.05
C LEU A 41 -1.34 7.88 -11.19
N PHE A 42 -1.90 8.58 -10.21
CA PHE A 42 -3.28 9.06 -10.28
C PHE A 42 -3.48 10.15 -11.33
N ASN A 43 -2.54 11.08 -11.45
CA ASN A 43 -2.58 12.12 -12.50
C ASN A 43 -2.53 11.49 -13.91
N GLU A 44 -1.64 10.52 -14.12
CA GLU A 44 -1.53 9.79 -15.37
C GLU A 44 -2.75 8.90 -15.64
N SER A 45 -3.28 8.23 -14.61
CA SER A 45 -4.54 7.47 -14.73
C SER A 45 -5.68 8.37 -15.18
N PHE A 46 -5.77 9.58 -14.61
CA PHE A 46 -6.76 10.58 -15.05
C PHE A 46 -6.52 11.02 -16.50
N ARG A 47 -5.27 11.26 -16.88
CA ARG A 47 -4.92 11.65 -18.27
C ARG A 47 -5.36 10.61 -19.28
N ILE A 48 -5.02 9.33 -19.06
CA ILE A 48 -5.26 8.25 -20.03
C ILE A 48 -6.71 7.79 -20.08
N LEU A 49 -7.49 7.95 -19.00
CA LEU A 49 -8.88 7.58 -18.98
C LEU A 49 -9.72 8.47 -19.89
N LYS A 50 -10.65 7.88 -20.63
CA LYS A 50 -11.72 8.60 -21.35
C LYS A 50 -12.62 9.34 -20.38
N PRO A 51 -13.31 10.43 -20.83
CA PRO A 51 -14.41 11.01 -20.04
C PRO A 51 -15.43 9.93 -19.63
N GLY A 52 -15.73 9.86 -18.34
CA GLY A 52 -16.58 8.81 -17.76
C GLY A 52 -15.88 7.49 -17.42
N GLY A 53 -14.61 7.34 -17.84
CA GLY A 53 -13.78 6.18 -17.49
C GLY A 53 -13.52 6.06 -15.98
N ARG A 54 -13.12 4.88 -15.53
CA ARG A 54 -13.00 4.57 -14.09
C ARG A 54 -11.62 4.11 -13.71
N LEU A 55 -11.18 4.59 -12.55
CA LEU A 55 -10.02 4.07 -11.82
C LEU A 55 -10.53 3.27 -10.61
N ARG A 56 -10.03 2.04 -10.45
CA ARG A 56 -10.21 1.24 -9.23
C ARG A 56 -8.86 1.03 -8.57
N VAL A 57 -8.79 1.38 -7.29
CA VAL A 57 -7.60 1.25 -6.43
C VAL A 57 -7.91 0.21 -5.36
N VAL A 58 -7.08 -0.82 -5.30
CA VAL A 58 -7.07 -1.81 -4.22
C VAL A 58 -5.72 -1.75 -3.54
N THR A 59 -5.69 -1.58 -2.24
CA THR A 59 -4.47 -1.51 -1.43
C THR A 59 -4.77 -1.98 -0.03
N GLN A 60 -3.77 -2.09 0.81
CA GLN A 60 -3.94 -2.45 2.20
C GLN A 60 -4.72 -1.39 2.99
N ASP A 61 -5.67 -1.82 3.83
CA ASP A 61 -6.39 -0.93 4.74
C ASP A 61 -5.60 -0.77 6.05
N ILE A 62 -4.82 0.30 6.15
CA ILE A 62 -3.98 0.55 7.31
C ILE A 62 -4.79 0.72 8.61
N LYS A 63 -6.07 1.11 8.54
CA LYS A 63 -6.92 1.22 9.74
C LYS A 63 -7.24 -0.16 10.31
N LEU A 64 -7.40 -1.18 9.47
CA LEU A 64 -7.59 -2.56 9.93
C LEU A 64 -6.31 -3.10 10.58
N SER A 65 -5.15 -2.88 9.96
CA SER A 65 -3.86 -3.29 10.53
C SER A 65 -3.58 -2.60 11.86
N TYR A 66 -3.87 -1.29 11.96
CA TYR A 66 -3.72 -0.56 13.21
C TYR A 66 -4.64 -1.09 14.32
N ARG A 67 -5.89 -1.41 13.98
CA ARG A 67 -6.81 -2.02 14.93
C ARG A 67 -6.30 -3.37 15.41
N ALA A 68 -5.84 -4.22 14.51
CA ALA A 68 -5.24 -5.51 14.87
C ALA A 68 -4.03 -5.34 15.79
N TYR A 69 -3.16 -4.37 15.52
CA TYR A 69 -2.06 -4.00 16.42
C TYR A 69 -2.56 -3.59 17.81
N LYS A 70 -3.57 -2.71 17.90
CA LYS A 70 -4.14 -2.23 19.16
C LYS A 70 -4.80 -3.36 19.97
N ASP A 71 -5.49 -4.26 19.30
CA ASP A 71 -6.23 -5.37 19.90
C ASP A 71 -5.32 -6.59 20.17
N ASN A 72 -4.04 -6.52 19.81
CA ASN A 72 -3.06 -7.63 19.82
C ASN A 72 -3.56 -8.85 19.03
N ASP A 73 -4.27 -8.60 17.93
CA ASP A 73 -4.83 -9.63 17.04
C ASP A 73 -3.79 -10.09 16.02
N ARG A 74 -3.01 -11.10 16.38
CA ARG A 74 -2.02 -11.70 15.47
C ARG A 74 -2.65 -12.47 14.31
N HIS A 75 -3.88 -12.94 14.44
CA HIS A 75 -4.56 -13.71 13.39
C HIS A 75 -4.92 -12.85 12.18
N PHE A 76 -5.09 -11.55 12.38
CA PHE A 76 -5.26 -10.60 11.28
C PHE A 76 -4.09 -10.70 10.28
N PHE A 77 -2.87 -10.83 10.77
CA PHE A 77 -1.64 -10.91 9.98
C PHE A 77 -1.38 -12.36 9.54
N PHE A 78 -2.28 -12.92 8.75
CA PHE A 78 -2.30 -14.34 8.35
C PHE A 78 -1.01 -14.81 7.64
N TRP A 79 -0.22 -13.88 7.08
CA TRP A 79 1.07 -14.19 6.45
C TRP A 79 2.18 -14.54 7.46
N ILE A 80 1.96 -14.33 8.78
CA ILE A 80 2.91 -14.70 9.82
C ILE A 80 3.31 -16.16 9.70
N ASP A 81 2.35 -17.08 9.51
CA ASP A 81 2.62 -18.51 9.43
C ASP A 81 3.50 -18.85 8.22
N TRP A 82 3.23 -18.20 7.09
CA TRP A 82 4.00 -18.41 5.87
C TRP A 82 5.44 -17.90 6.01
N PHE A 83 5.63 -16.69 6.52
CA PHE A 83 6.95 -16.10 6.76
C PHE A 83 7.65 -16.62 8.04
N SER A 84 7.05 -17.58 8.74
CA SER A 84 7.70 -18.29 9.85
C SER A 84 8.46 -19.53 9.39
N LYS A 85 8.21 -20.02 8.18
CA LYS A 85 8.93 -21.16 7.59
C LYS A 85 10.34 -20.74 7.16
N PRO A 86 11.39 -21.56 7.48
CA PRO A 86 12.79 -21.21 7.20
C PRO A 86 13.06 -20.82 5.73
N GLU A 87 12.46 -21.53 4.80
CA GLU A 87 12.59 -21.31 3.36
C GLU A 87 12.00 -19.97 2.91
N ASN A 88 11.00 -19.45 3.63
CA ASN A 88 10.31 -18.23 3.26
C ASN A 88 10.98 -16.99 3.89
N TYR A 89 11.18 -16.95 5.21
CA TYR A 89 11.74 -15.76 5.86
C TYR A 89 13.18 -15.49 5.43
N LYS A 90 13.99 -16.52 5.18
CA LYS A 90 15.35 -16.36 4.66
C LYS A 90 15.38 -15.82 3.24
N ARG A 91 14.43 -16.26 2.39
CA ARG A 91 14.33 -15.78 1.00
C ARG A 91 14.08 -14.28 0.90
N VAL A 92 13.33 -13.71 1.84
CA VAL A 92 13.00 -12.27 1.87
C VAL A 92 13.87 -11.49 2.86
N ASN A 93 14.98 -12.09 3.34
CA ASN A 93 15.95 -11.44 4.21
C ASN A 93 15.38 -10.90 5.54
N LEU A 94 14.49 -11.65 6.19
CA LEU A 94 14.06 -11.34 7.54
C LEU A 94 15.07 -11.85 8.56
N ARG A 95 15.22 -11.14 9.68
CA ARG A 95 16.17 -11.49 10.75
C ARG A 95 15.82 -12.81 11.45
N GLN A 96 14.52 -13.11 11.55
CA GLN A 96 13.99 -14.29 12.21
C GLN A 96 12.55 -14.60 11.71
N PRO A 97 11.98 -15.77 12.06
CA PRO A 97 10.57 -16.09 11.77
C PRO A 97 9.61 -15.03 12.30
N LEU A 98 8.59 -14.63 11.52
CA LEU A 98 7.61 -13.62 11.96
C LEU A 98 6.83 -14.04 13.21
N SER A 99 6.68 -15.32 13.49
CA SER A 99 6.06 -15.81 14.73
C SER A 99 6.81 -15.40 16.00
N GLN A 100 8.10 -15.07 15.88
CA GLN A 100 8.95 -14.61 16.99
C GLN A 100 9.01 -13.08 17.13
N GLU A 101 8.43 -12.34 16.15
CA GLU A 101 8.40 -10.89 16.19
C GLU A 101 7.24 -10.37 17.04
N SER A 102 7.41 -9.17 17.60
CA SER A 102 6.32 -8.49 18.30
C SER A 102 5.25 -8.04 17.30
N ILE A 103 4.02 -7.86 17.77
CA ILE A 103 2.94 -7.33 16.91
C ILE A 103 3.23 -5.89 16.46
N ALA A 104 3.97 -5.12 17.24
CA ALA A 104 4.40 -3.77 16.89
C ALA A 104 5.33 -3.78 15.68
N GLN A 105 6.28 -4.71 15.64
CA GLN A 105 7.18 -4.85 14.50
C GLN A 105 6.47 -5.38 13.26
N ILE A 106 5.52 -6.31 13.41
CA ILE A 106 4.69 -6.82 12.31
C ILE A 106 3.82 -5.70 11.74
N PHE A 107 3.24 -4.85 12.59
CA PHE A 107 2.46 -3.70 12.15
C PHE A 107 3.34 -2.66 11.43
N LEU A 108 4.56 -2.38 11.92
CA LEU A 108 5.50 -1.49 11.22
C LEU A 108 5.89 -2.05 9.84
N GLU A 109 6.15 -3.35 9.76
CA GLU A 109 6.48 -4.01 8.50
C GLU A 109 5.36 -3.87 7.45
N ASP A 110 4.13 -3.79 7.91
CA ASP A 110 2.93 -3.71 7.10
C ASP A 110 2.77 -2.39 6.30
N PHE A 111 3.47 -1.29 6.68
CA PHE A 111 3.38 0.00 5.97
C PHE A 111 4.70 0.77 5.89
N ALA A 112 5.65 0.48 6.75
CA ALA A 112 6.96 1.13 6.83
C ALA A 112 8.05 0.08 7.09
N ALA A 113 8.11 -0.95 6.23
CA ALA A 113 8.92 -2.14 6.42
C ALA A 113 10.38 -1.83 6.73
N GLN A 114 10.95 -0.79 6.10
CA GLN A 114 12.33 -0.40 6.32
C GLN A 114 12.59 0.20 7.71
N ALA A 115 11.55 0.79 8.35
CA ALA A 115 11.64 1.35 9.69
C ALA A 115 11.44 0.29 10.79
N SER A 116 10.94 -0.91 10.45
CA SER A 116 10.83 -2.01 11.38
C SER A 116 12.19 -2.70 11.61
N GLU A 117 12.30 -3.44 12.70
CA GLU A 117 13.50 -4.25 12.99
C GLU A 117 13.50 -5.60 12.27
N ILE A 118 12.42 -5.95 11.55
CA ILE A 118 12.22 -7.27 10.93
C ILE A 118 13.19 -7.55 9.76
N PRO A 119 13.27 -6.72 8.71
CA PRO A 119 14.16 -7.02 7.60
C PRO A 119 15.63 -6.80 7.98
N LEU A 120 16.52 -7.63 7.45
CA LEU A 120 17.97 -7.42 7.59
C LEU A 120 18.44 -6.16 6.88
N HIS A 121 17.77 -5.77 5.78
CA HIS A 121 17.92 -4.48 5.12
C HIS A 121 16.87 -3.51 5.65
N GLY A 122 17.20 -2.28 5.88
CA GLY A 122 16.22 -1.31 6.41
C GLY A 122 16.77 0.10 6.46
N ALA A 123 15.98 0.99 7.03
CA ALA A 123 16.40 2.36 7.30
C ALA A 123 17.55 2.40 8.31
N LYS A 124 18.31 3.50 8.29
CA LYS A 124 19.36 3.75 9.29
C LYS A 124 18.80 3.90 10.70
N HIS A 125 17.63 4.50 10.80
CA HIS A 125 16.85 4.58 12.05
C HIS A 125 15.71 3.56 11.97
N ARG A 126 15.64 2.69 12.96
CA ARG A 126 14.59 1.69 13.15
C ARG A 126 13.82 1.99 14.42
N ILE A 127 12.53 1.77 14.37
CA ILE A 127 11.62 2.10 15.48
C ILE A 127 11.43 0.87 16.34
N SER A 128 11.82 0.99 17.63
CA SER A 128 11.54 -0.05 18.61
C SER A 128 10.06 -0.07 19.03
N ASP A 129 9.62 -1.15 19.66
CA ASP A 129 8.26 -1.29 20.18
C ASP A 129 7.90 -0.15 21.16
N SER A 130 8.84 0.21 22.04
CA SER A 130 8.64 1.30 23.02
C SER A 130 8.56 2.67 22.34
N GLU A 131 9.34 2.89 21.29
CA GLU A 131 9.30 4.12 20.53
C GLU A 131 7.98 4.23 19.74
N LEU A 132 7.53 3.16 19.08
CA LEU A 132 6.24 3.17 18.39
C LEU A 132 5.08 3.47 19.33
N LYS A 133 5.07 2.85 20.51
CA LYS A 133 4.05 3.11 21.53
C LYS A 133 4.04 4.59 21.94
N ARG A 134 5.21 5.16 22.27
CA ARG A 134 5.36 6.56 22.63
C ARG A 134 4.90 7.51 21.52
N LEU A 135 5.23 7.19 20.25
CA LEU A 135 4.78 7.98 19.10
C LEU A 135 3.24 8.07 19.03
N PHE A 136 2.53 6.97 19.26
CA PHE A 136 1.06 6.96 19.27
C PHE A 136 0.45 7.61 20.54
N GLU A 137 1.21 7.79 21.60
CA GLU A 137 0.79 8.55 22.79
C GLU A 137 0.95 10.07 22.59
N GLU A 138 1.93 10.50 21.78
CA GLU A 138 2.32 11.90 21.61
C GLU A 138 1.76 12.55 20.31
N LYS A 139 1.40 11.76 19.31
CA LYS A 139 1.05 12.23 17.97
C LYS A 139 -0.27 11.62 17.47
N SER A 140 -0.87 12.28 16.49
CA SER A 140 -2.02 11.72 15.76
C SER A 140 -1.62 10.48 14.96
N PHE A 141 -2.63 9.67 14.61
CA PHE A 141 -2.44 8.44 13.82
C PHE A 141 -1.68 8.71 12.53
N GLU A 142 -2.12 9.70 11.76
CA GLU A 142 -1.52 10.05 10.48
C GLU A 142 -0.08 10.57 10.63
N GLU A 143 0.20 11.38 11.65
CA GLU A 143 1.56 11.89 11.92
C GLU A 143 2.53 10.75 12.25
N VAL A 144 2.09 9.73 12.97
CA VAL A 144 2.93 8.55 13.25
C VAL A 144 3.24 7.78 11.97
N LEU A 145 2.22 7.52 11.14
CA LEU A 145 2.41 6.80 9.88
C LEU A 145 3.33 7.57 8.92
N ASP A 146 3.14 8.87 8.80
CA ASP A 146 4.00 9.74 7.97
C ASP A 146 5.44 9.77 8.50
N TYR A 147 5.63 9.86 9.81
CA TYR A 147 6.95 9.79 10.41
C TYR A 147 7.64 8.46 10.11
N CYS A 148 6.96 7.33 10.33
CA CYS A 148 7.53 6.01 10.08
C CYS A 148 7.91 5.82 8.61
N THR A 149 7.04 6.21 7.67
CA THR A 149 7.31 6.08 6.23
C THR A 149 8.36 7.07 5.74
N SER A 150 8.53 8.23 6.38
CA SER A 150 9.59 9.19 6.07
C SER A 150 11.01 8.65 6.30
N LEU A 151 11.14 7.62 7.14
CA LEU A 151 12.41 6.93 7.40
C LEU A 151 12.80 5.98 6.27
N CYS A 152 11.87 5.63 5.38
CA CYS A 152 12.11 4.70 4.28
C CYS A 152 12.96 5.34 3.18
N ASP A 153 14.02 4.66 2.77
CA ASP A 153 14.96 5.12 1.74
C ASP A 153 14.57 4.55 0.38
N ILE A 154 14.48 5.42 -0.62
CA ILE A 154 14.10 5.02 -1.98
C ILE A 154 15.16 4.16 -2.67
N GLU A 155 16.45 4.32 -2.34
CA GLU A 155 17.51 3.50 -2.90
C GLU A 155 17.50 2.08 -2.31
N VAL A 156 17.09 1.94 -1.04
CA VAL A 156 16.77 0.64 -0.44
C VAL A 156 15.54 0.03 -1.12
N GLN A 157 14.49 0.83 -1.36
CA GLN A 157 13.28 0.36 -2.03
C GLN A 157 13.53 -0.16 -3.44
N LYS A 158 14.41 0.48 -4.22
CA LYS A 158 14.78 0.00 -5.57
C LYS A 158 15.41 -1.39 -5.55
N LYS A 159 16.06 -1.77 -4.46
CA LYS A 159 16.69 -3.10 -4.29
C LYS A 159 15.72 -4.14 -3.72
N TYR A 160 14.81 -3.69 -2.88
CA TYR A 160 13.88 -4.53 -2.13
C TYR A 160 12.44 -4.06 -2.36
N THR A 161 11.98 -4.21 -3.60
CA THR A 161 10.70 -3.67 -4.11
C THR A 161 9.47 -4.24 -3.43
N GLY A 162 9.61 -5.35 -2.70
CA GLY A 162 8.52 -5.95 -1.94
C GLY A 162 8.20 -5.27 -0.60
N ASN A 163 9.05 -4.33 -0.14
CA ASN A 163 8.76 -3.60 1.09
C ASN A 163 7.56 -2.66 0.91
N HIS A 164 6.72 -2.57 1.93
CA HIS A 164 5.75 -1.49 2.03
C HIS A 164 6.44 -0.24 2.59
N ILE A 165 6.27 0.90 1.94
CA ILE A 165 6.86 2.20 2.31
C ILE A 165 5.84 3.33 2.31
N ASN A 166 4.56 2.97 2.23
CA ASN A 166 3.45 3.92 2.21
C ASN A 166 2.21 3.30 2.87
N TRP A 167 1.27 4.14 3.23
CA TRP A 167 0.03 3.77 3.90
C TRP A 167 -1.17 4.48 3.29
N PHE A 168 -2.37 3.87 3.36
CA PHE A 168 -3.58 4.45 2.79
C PHE A 168 -4.79 4.26 3.69
N THR A 169 -5.59 5.32 3.74
CA THR A 169 -6.96 5.34 4.22
C THR A 169 -7.89 5.83 3.10
N VAL A 170 -9.19 5.68 3.27
CA VAL A 170 -10.18 6.24 2.33
C VAL A 170 -9.97 7.75 2.18
N GLU A 171 -9.72 8.45 3.28
CA GLU A 171 -9.58 9.90 3.32
C GLU A 171 -8.35 10.36 2.54
N LYS A 172 -7.20 9.69 2.73
CA LYS A 172 -5.95 9.97 1.99
C LYS A 172 -6.14 9.72 0.50
N LEU A 173 -6.71 8.56 0.11
CA LEU A 173 -6.99 8.27 -1.29
C LEU A 173 -7.95 9.27 -1.91
N ASN A 174 -9.04 9.64 -1.20
CA ASN A 174 -9.96 10.67 -1.65
C ASN A 174 -9.27 12.00 -1.95
N SER A 175 -8.39 12.45 -1.06
CA SER A 175 -7.66 13.70 -1.24
C SER A 175 -6.75 13.63 -2.47
N MET A 176 -5.98 12.56 -2.62
CA MET A 176 -5.05 12.38 -3.75
C MET A 176 -5.80 12.27 -5.10
N LEU A 177 -6.90 11.53 -5.14
CA LEU A 177 -7.72 11.37 -6.34
C LEU A 177 -8.40 12.68 -6.74
N LYS A 178 -8.88 13.48 -5.78
CA LYS A 178 -9.40 14.84 -6.05
C LYS A 178 -8.34 15.75 -6.63
N VAL A 179 -7.11 15.73 -6.12
CA VAL A 179 -5.98 16.51 -6.66
C VAL A 179 -5.70 16.11 -8.12
N ALA A 180 -5.84 14.84 -8.49
CA ALA A 180 -5.70 14.37 -9.86
C ALA A 180 -6.87 14.75 -10.78
N GLY A 181 -8.00 15.24 -10.23
CA GLY A 181 -9.19 15.68 -10.99
C GLY A 181 -10.36 14.69 -10.99
N PHE A 182 -10.23 13.54 -10.35
CA PHE A 182 -11.30 12.56 -10.26
C PHE A 182 -12.53 13.07 -9.52
N LYS A 183 -13.70 12.58 -9.93
CA LYS A 183 -15.02 12.84 -9.34
C LYS A 183 -15.68 11.53 -8.92
N ASN A 184 -16.84 11.61 -8.27
CA ASN A 184 -17.60 10.43 -7.87
C ASN A 184 -16.73 9.38 -7.18
N ILE A 185 -15.84 9.84 -6.25
CA ILE A 185 -14.93 8.98 -5.51
C ILE A 185 -15.70 8.34 -4.35
N TYR A 186 -15.63 7.02 -4.23
CA TYR A 186 -16.33 6.33 -3.14
C TYR A 186 -15.53 5.10 -2.66
N ARG A 187 -15.74 4.77 -1.39
CA ARG A 187 -15.28 3.49 -0.85
C ARG A 187 -16.16 2.38 -1.43
N SER A 188 -15.52 1.40 -2.01
CA SER A 188 -16.12 0.20 -2.54
C SER A 188 -15.82 -0.99 -1.63
N ALA A 189 -16.12 -2.21 -2.08
CA ALA A 189 -15.79 -3.45 -1.41
C ALA A 189 -15.41 -4.53 -2.43
N TYR A 190 -14.95 -5.67 -1.92
CA TYR A 190 -14.61 -6.85 -2.71
C TYR A 190 -15.74 -7.21 -3.68
N GLY A 191 -15.43 -7.30 -4.97
CA GLY A 191 -16.37 -7.61 -6.04
C GLY A 191 -17.45 -6.57 -6.31
N GLN A 192 -17.41 -5.42 -5.64
CA GLN A 192 -18.37 -4.34 -5.84
C GLN A 192 -17.74 -3.22 -6.66
N SER A 193 -18.21 -3.05 -7.89
CA SER A 193 -17.78 -1.97 -8.78
C SER A 193 -18.98 -1.44 -9.56
N TYR A 194 -18.97 -0.15 -9.91
CA TYR A 194 -19.92 0.40 -10.89
C TYR A 194 -19.58 -0.06 -12.33
N SER A 195 -18.33 -0.48 -12.58
CA SER A 195 -17.98 -1.13 -13.84
C SER A 195 -18.36 -2.61 -13.82
N PRO A 196 -19.27 -3.08 -14.69
CA PRO A 196 -19.58 -4.52 -14.78
C PRO A 196 -18.35 -5.39 -15.01
N VAL A 197 -17.38 -4.90 -15.80
CA VAL A 197 -16.14 -5.62 -16.10
C VAL A 197 -15.31 -5.86 -14.82
N MET A 198 -15.21 -4.86 -13.94
CA MET A 198 -14.43 -4.98 -12.70
C MET A 198 -15.14 -5.77 -11.58
N ARG A 199 -16.29 -6.37 -11.85
CA ARG A 199 -16.97 -7.34 -10.96
C ARG A 199 -16.55 -8.78 -11.21
N ASP A 200 -15.80 -9.02 -12.28
CA ASP A 200 -15.26 -10.34 -12.58
C ASP A 200 -14.07 -10.65 -11.66
N LEU A 201 -14.36 -11.39 -10.59
CA LEU A 201 -13.39 -11.77 -9.56
C LEU A 201 -12.30 -12.73 -10.06
N HIS A 202 -12.39 -13.19 -11.31
CA HIS A 202 -11.33 -13.97 -11.93
C HIS A 202 -10.12 -13.11 -12.36
N PHE A 203 -10.34 -11.79 -12.52
CA PHE A 203 -9.32 -10.84 -12.97
C PHE A 203 -9.12 -9.67 -12.03
N PHE A 204 -10.09 -9.38 -11.18
CA PHE A 204 -10.08 -8.21 -10.30
C PHE A 204 -10.28 -8.61 -8.84
N ASP A 205 -9.75 -7.84 -7.94
CA ASP A 205 -9.93 -7.94 -6.48
C ASP A 205 -9.44 -9.24 -5.83
N GLU A 206 -8.85 -10.18 -6.54
CA GLU A 206 -8.45 -11.50 -6.00
C GLU A 206 -7.29 -11.42 -4.99
N THR A 207 -6.53 -10.31 -5.00
CA THR A 207 -5.36 -10.17 -4.14
C THR A 207 -5.78 -9.72 -2.74
N LEU A 208 -5.54 -10.57 -1.74
CA LEU A 208 -5.66 -10.30 -0.31
C LEU A 208 -6.97 -9.61 0.12
N PRO A 209 -8.16 -10.08 -0.28
CA PRO A 209 -9.42 -9.36 -0.08
C PRO A 209 -9.75 -9.09 1.39
N GLY A 210 -9.28 -9.93 2.33
CA GLY A 210 -9.57 -9.81 3.77
C GLY A 210 -8.88 -8.63 4.46
N VAL A 211 -7.85 -8.02 3.84
CA VAL A 211 -7.07 -6.91 4.41
C VAL A 211 -7.10 -5.67 3.51
N SER A 212 -7.89 -5.71 2.43
CA SER A 212 -7.84 -4.69 1.38
C SER A 212 -8.86 -3.58 1.57
N LEU A 213 -8.42 -2.38 1.21
CA LEU A 213 -9.21 -1.18 1.00
C LEU A 213 -9.52 -1.03 -0.49
N TYR A 214 -10.76 -0.79 -0.82
CA TYR A 214 -11.24 -0.60 -2.19
C TYR A 214 -11.77 0.81 -2.37
N VAL A 215 -11.23 1.54 -3.33
CA VAL A 215 -11.72 2.88 -3.72
C VAL A 215 -11.88 2.93 -5.22
N GLU A 216 -12.98 3.49 -5.68
CA GLU A 216 -13.26 3.69 -7.10
C GLU A 216 -13.56 5.17 -7.36
N ALA A 217 -13.11 5.67 -8.51
CA ALA A 217 -13.25 7.05 -8.91
C ALA A 217 -13.55 7.16 -10.41
N GLN A 218 -14.19 8.24 -10.82
CA GLN A 218 -14.56 8.51 -12.22
C GLN A 218 -13.90 9.78 -12.72
N LYS A 219 -13.40 9.74 -13.97
CA LYS A 219 -12.96 10.92 -14.71
C LYS A 219 -14.12 11.78 -15.18
#